data_6bdd8eef9b038a5da7b49c91eb070a99
#
_entry.id   6bdd8eef9b038a5da7b49c91eb070a99
#
_cell.length_a   1.000
_cell.length_b   1.000
_cell.length_c   1.000
_cell.angle_alpha   90.00
_cell.angle_beta   90.00
_cell.angle_gamma   90.00
#
_symmetry.space_group_name_H-M   'P 1'
#
loop_
_entity.id
_entity.type
_entity.pdbx_description
1 polymer ?
#
loop_
_entity_poly.entity_id
_entity_poly.type
_entity_poly.pdbx_seq_one_letter_code
_entity_poly.pdbx_strand_id
1 'polypeptide(L)'
;MLALTGCTIGGSFYMLNFSLTPNAKILSKDADSYPFMYRNYPFLRPWVDSLKQVDALKDTFIINPHGIQLHAYYVAAPQPTNKTAVIVHGHTDNAIRMFMIGYLYNRDLGYNILLPDLQHQGESEGPAIQMGWKDRWDVLQWMNIANEIFGDSTQMVVHGISMGGA
;
A
#
# COMPACT_ATOMS: atom_id res chain seq x y z
N MET A 1 -5.33 2.13 -44.81
CA MET A 1 -4.32 1.54 -43.89
C MET A 1 -3.74 2.56 -42.91
N LEU A 2 -3.21 3.71 -43.36
CA LEU A 2 -2.60 4.73 -42.48
C LEU A 2 -3.53 5.25 -41.36
N ALA A 3 -4.82 5.48 -41.63
CA ALA A 3 -5.77 5.94 -40.62
C ALA A 3 -6.02 4.88 -39.51
N LEU A 4 -6.10 3.60 -39.89
CA LEU A 4 -6.30 2.51 -38.89
C LEU A 4 -5.07 2.37 -37.98
N THR A 5 -3.87 2.48 -38.54
CA THR A 5 -2.60 2.43 -37.80
C THR A 5 -2.49 3.63 -36.84
N GLY A 6 -2.90 4.83 -37.28
CA GLY A 6 -2.94 6.02 -36.42
C GLY A 6 -3.91 5.88 -35.23
N CYS A 7 -5.10 5.34 -35.48
CA CYS A 7 -6.10 5.09 -34.42
C CYS A 7 -5.63 4.03 -33.40
N THR A 8 -4.97 2.97 -33.85
CA THR A 8 -4.46 1.93 -32.93
C THR A 8 -3.32 2.45 -32.06
N ILE A 9 -2.37 3.20 -32.63
CA ILE A 9 -1.26 3.81 -31.90
C ILE A 9 -1.81 4.82 -30.88
N GLY A 10 -2.66 5.75 -31.30
CA GLY A 10 -3.26 6.75 -30.42
C GLY A 10 -4.08 6.12 -29.29
N GLY A 11 -4.88 5.10 -29.60
CA GLY A 11 -5.64 4.34 -28.62
C GLY A 11 -4.75 3.62 -27.61
N SER A 12 -3.65 3.03 -28.06
CA SER A 12 -2.68 2.36 -27.18
C SER A 12 -2.02 3.34 -26.20
N PHE A 13 -1.58 4.50 -26.68
CA PHE A 13 -1.04 5.55 -25.81
C PHE A 13 -2.06 6.08 -24.81
N TYR A 14 -3.30 6.28 -25.24
CA TYR A 14 -4.37 6.69 -24.34
C TYR A 14 -4.60 5.66 -23.23
N MET A 15 -4.73 4.37 -23.58
CA MET A 15 -4.95 3.30 -22.63
C MET A 15 -3.77 3.13 -21.66
N LEU A 16 -2.54 3.24 -22.16
CA LEU A 16 -1.33 3.20 -21.36
C LEU A 16 -1.32 4.34 -20.34
N ASN A 17 -1.55 5.57 -20.79
CA ASN A 17 -1.62 6.73 -19.89
C ASN A 17 -2.74 6.59 -18.87
N PHE A 18 -3.93 6.15 -19.27
CA PHE A 18 -5.06 5.91 -18.38
C PHE A 18 -4.73 4.87 -17.29
N SER A 19 -4.00 3.82 -17.62
CA SER A 19 -3.64 2.77 -16.68
C SER A 19 -2.53 3.19 -15.70
N LEU A 20 -1.55 3.96 -16.17
CA LEU A 20 -0.37 4.31 -15.37
C LEU A 20 -0.54 5.63 -14.60
N THR A 21 -1.32 6.56 -15.15
CA THR A 21 -1.59 7.86 -14.51
C THR A 21 -3.10 8.14 -14.45
N PRO A 22 -3.86 7.28 -13.76
CA PRO A 22 -5.29 7.48 -13.62
C PRO A 22 -5.54 8.82 -12.90
N ASN A 23 -6.66 9.47 -13.25
CA ASN A 23 -7.02 10.73 -12.63
C ASN A 23 -7.36 10.55 -11.12
N ALA A 24 -7.32 11.64 -10.35
CA ALA A 24 -7.55 11.63 -8.90
C ALA A 24 -8.90 11.02 -8.46
N LYS A 25 -9.89 10.92 -9.35
CA LYS A 25 -11.18 10.28 -9.04
C LYS A 25 -11.10 8.75 -9.05
N ILE A 26 -10.11 8.19 -9.73
CA ILE A 26 -9.89 6.73 -9.83
C ILE A 26 -8.95 6.28 -8.73
N LEU A 27 -7.95 7.11 -8.40
CA LEU A 27 -7.02 6.83 -7.31
C LEU A 27 -7.73 6.88 -5.96
N SER A 28 -7.50 5.85 -5.17
CA SER A 28 -7.97 5.81 -3.79
C SER A 28 -7.10 6.71 -2.92
N LYS A 29 -7.67 7.81 -2.43
CA LYS A 29 -7.05 8.67 -1.43
C LYS A 29 -7.53 8.31 -0.03
N ASP A 30 -6.74 8.64 0.98
CA ASP A 30 -7.02 8.28 2.37
C ASP A 30 -8.38 8.79 2.86
N ALA A 31 -8.75 10.03 2.49
CA ALA A 31 -10.03 10.62 2.85
C ALA A 31 -11.24 9.78 2.39
N ASP A 32 -11.16 9.16 1.22
CA ASP A 32 -12.22 8.32 0.65
C ASP A 32 -12.11 6.86 1.09
N SER A 33 -10.90 6.43 1.45
CA SER A 33 -10.60 5.03 1.77
C SER A 33 -11.13 4.60 3.13
N TYR A 34 -11.10 5.45 4.16
CA TYR A 34 -11.72 5.15 5.45
C TYR A 34 -13.23 4.93 5.35
N PRO A 35 -14.04 5.82 4.73
CA PRO A 35 -15.48 5.58 4.53
C PRO A 35 -15.76 4.31 3.72
N PHE A 36 -14.97 4.04 2.67
CA PHE A 36 -15.09 2.81 1.88
C PHE A 36 -14.82 1.57 2.74
N MET A 37 -13.73 1.56 3.47
CA MET A 37 -13.32 0.45 4.34
C MET A 37 -14.40 0.16 5.41
N TYR A 38 -14.87 1.18 6.12
CA TYR A 38 -15.87 1.01 7.17
C TYR A 38 -17.24 0.57 6.66
N ARG A 39 -17.60 0.95 5.43
CA ARG A 39 -18.84 0.48 4.81
C ARG A 39 -18.77 -0.99 4.41
N ASN A 40 -17.64 -1.43 3.86
CA ASN A 40 -17.47 -2.80 3.38
C ASN A 40 -17.07 -3.77 4.50
N TYR A 41 -16.36 -3.27 5.52
CA TYR A 41 -15.83 -4.04 6.66
C TYR A 41 -16.12 -3.33 7.98
N PRO A 42 -17.41 -3.27 8.42
CA PRO A 42 -17.79 -2.50 9.62
C PRO A 42 -17.08 -2.93 10.90
N PHE A 43 -16.68 -4.19 10.98
CA PHE A 43 -15.95 -4.75 12.13
C PHE A 43 -14.54 -4.16 12.33
N LEU A 44 -13.98 -3.49 11.30
CA LEU A 44 -12.67 -2.84 11.42
C LEU A 44 -12.72 -1.53 12.21
N ARG A 45 -13.88 -0.85 12.25
CA ARG A 45 -14.00 0.44 12.91
C ARG A 45 -13.56 0.39 14.39
N PRO A 46 -14.06 -0.51 15.24
CA PRO A 46 -13.63 -0.57 16.64
C PRO A 46 -12.13 -0.81 16.80
N TRP A 47 -11.55 -1.63 15.94
CA TRP A 47 -10.12 -1.90 15.99
C TRP A 47 -9.29 -0.68 15.59
N VAL A 48 -9.60 -0.04 14.47
CA VAL A 48 -8.90 1.17 14.00
C VAL A 48 -9.06 2.30 15.01
N ASP A 49 -10.27 2.50 15.57
CA ASP A 49 -10.53 3.53 16.55
C ASP A 49 -9.73 3.27 17.84
N SER A 50 -9.63 2.01 18.28
CA SER A 50 -8.80 1.63 19.45
C SER A 50 -7.31 1.90 19.21
N LEU A 51 -6.79 1.60 18.02
CA LEU A 51 -5.40 1.88 17.67
C LEU A 51 -5.12 3.40 17.65
N LYS A 52 -6.04 4.19 17.12
CA LYS A 52 -5.92 5.65 17.10
C LYS A 52 -5.99 6.24 18.52
N GLN A 53 -6.87 5.73 19.36
CA GLN A 53 -7.04 6.20 20.74
C GLN A 53 -5.76 6.05 21.58
N VAL A 54 -5.00 4.98 21.39
CA VAL A 54 -3.75 4.72 22.10
C VAL A 54 -2.51 5.11 21.30
N ASP A 55 -2.71 5.83 20.18
CA ASP A 55 -1.64 6.26 19.27
C ASP A 55 -0.76 5.09 18.78
N ALA A 56 -1.38 3.93 18.49
CA ALA A 56 -0.69 2.74 18.01
C ALA A 56 -0.72 2.60 16.47
N LEU A 57 -1.67 3.24 15.79
CA LEU A 57 -1.65 3.37 14.34
C LEU A 57 -0.72 4.52 13.98
N LYS A 58 0.45 4.15 13.45
CA LYS A 58 1.49 5.09 13.03
C LYS A 58 1.61 5.14 11.52
N ASP A 59 2.14 6.23 11.03
CA ASP A 59 2.56 6.38 9.65
C ASP A 59 4.00 6.88 9.56
N THR A 60 4.63 6.69 8.42
CA THR A 60 6.00 7.15 8.17
C THR A 60 6.23 7.42 6.69
N PHE A 61 7.22 8.26 6.42
CA PHE A 61 7.65 8.59 5.06
C PHE A 61 9.13 8.24 4.89
N ILE A 62 9.47 7.72 3.72
CA ILE A 62 10.87 7.52 3.30
C ILE A 62 11.09 8.16 1.94
N ILE A 63 12.35 8.44 1.62
CA ILE A 63 12.75 8.83 0.27
C ILE A 63 13.44 7.62 -0.37
N ASN A 64 12.93 7.18 -1.51
CA ASN A 64 13.56 6.09 -2.23
C ASN A 64 14.84 6.56 -2.99
N PRO A 65 15.67 5.65 -3.53
CA PRO A 65 16.91 6.02 -4.25
C PRO A 65 16.70 6.90 -5.48
N HIS A 66 15.47 7.07 -5.94
CA HIS A 66 15.10 7.95 -7.05
C HIS A 66 14.59 9.33 -6.58
N GLY A 67 14.64 9.63 -5.28
CA GLY A 67 14.17 10.89 -4.72
C GLY A 67 12.65 10.99 -4.57
N ILE A 68 11.92 9.88 -4.67
CA ILE A 68 10.46 9.85 -4.54
C ILE A 68 10.09 9.62 -3.08
N GLN A 69 9.21 10.44 -2.53
CA GLN A 69 8.66 10.27 -1.20
C GLN A 69 7.59 9.16 -1.20
N LEU A 70 7.79 8.18 -0.36
CA LEU A 70 6.89 7.04 -0.18
C LEU A 70 6.33 7.04 1.24
N HIS A 71 5.11 6.57 1.38
CA HIS A 71 4.36 6.53 2.63
C HIS A 71 4.02 5.09 3.02
N ALA A 72 3.94 4.81 4.32
CA ALA A 72 3.38 3.57 4.85
C ALA A 72 2.73 3.77 6.21
N TYR A 73 1.67 3.01 6.48
CA TYR A 73 1.15 2.79 7.83
C TYR A 73 1.85 1.60 8.48
N TYR A 74 1.98 1.65 9.82
CA TYR A 74 2.46 0.50 10.58
C TYR A 74 1.80 0.39 11.95
N VAL A 75 1.71 -0.83 12.47
CA VAL A 75 1.15 -1.14 13.78
C VAL A 75 1.97 -2.25 14.42
N ALA A 76 2.45 -2.05 15.65
CA ALA A 76 3.06 -3.10 16.43
C ALA A 76 2.02 -4.16 16.84
N ALA A 77 2.46 -5.39 17.01
CA ALA A 77 1.60 -6.45 17.52
C ALA A 77 1.11 -6.16 18.94
N PRO A 78 -0.09 -6.66 19.33
CA PRO A 78 -0.62 -6.47 20.69
C PRO A 78 0.26 -7.06 21.80
N GLN A 79 1.10 -8.03 21.45
CA GLN A 79 2.10 -8.64 22.33
C GLN A 79 3.45 -8.69 21.62
N PRO A 80 4.57 -8.65 22.35
CA PRO A 80 5.90 -8.75 21.76
C PRO A 80 6.04 -9.99 20.86
N THR A 81 6.50 -9.78 19.64
CA THR A 81 6.68 -10.84 18.63
C THR A 81 7.86 -10.53 17.72
N ASN A 82 8.45 -11.57 17.13
CA ASN A 82 9.42 -11.43 16.06
C ASN A 82 8.81 -11.68 14.67
N LYS A 83 7.48 -11.58 14.53
CA LYS A 83 6.77 -11.80 13.27
C LYS A 83 6.30 -10.48 12.70
N THR A 84 6.58 -10.23 11.42
CA THR A 84 6.17 -9.01 10.72
C THR A 84 5.54 -9.35 9.38
N ALA A 85 4.42 -8.72 9.06
CA ALA A 85 3.78 -8.81 7.74
C ALA A 85 3.89 -7.45 7.02
N VAL A 86 4.48 -7.45 5.83
CA VAL A 86 4.43 -6.33 4.88
C VAL A 86 3.30 -6.61 3.90
N ILE A 87 2.28 -5.74 3.87
CA ILE A 87 1.03 -5.98 3.15
C ILE A 87 0.91 -4.96 2.02
N VAL A 88 1.01 -5.43 0.77
CA VAL A 88 1.14 -4.61 -0.44
C VAL A 88 -0.16 -4.62 -1.23
N HIS A 89 -0.70 -3.43 -1.48
CA HIS A 89 -1.99 -3.26 -2.16
C HIS A 89 -1.90 -3.44 -3.69
N GLY A 90 -3.07 -3.52 -4.33
CA GLY A 90 -3.21 -3.65 -5.78
C GLY A 90 -3.23 -2.31 -6.52
N HIS A 91 -3.50 -2.39 -7.83
CA HIS A 91 -3.63 -1.25 -8.73
C HIS A 91 -4.77 -0.30 -8.28
N THR A 92 -4.50 1.01 -8.26
CA THR A 92 -5.43 2.08 -7.85
C THR A 92 -5.96 1.98 -6.41
N ASP A 93 -5.36 1.14 -5.59
CA ASP A 93 -5.71 0.96 -4.18
C ASP A 93 -4.72 1.71 -3.25
N ASN A 94 -4.81 1.52 -1.95
CA ASN A 94 -3.88 2.11 -0.97
C ASN A 94 -3.79 1.29 0.33
N ALA A 95 -2.87 1.69 1.20
CA ALA A 95 -2.61 1.05 2.48
C ALA A 95 -3.86 0.91 3.37
N ILE A 96 -4.73 1.93 3.46
CA ILE A 96 -5.93 1.92 4.32
C ILE A 96 -6.89 0.80 3.89
N ARG A 97 -7.06 0.57 2.59
CA ARG A 97 -7.94 -0.48 2.10
C ARG A 97 -7.41 -1.88 2.37
N MET A 98 -6.13 -2.00 2.69
CA MET A 98 -5.50 -3.25 3.14
C MET A 98 -5.66 -3.50 4.64
N PHE A 99 -6.26 -2.60 5.42
CA PHE A 99 -6.47 -2.81 6.86
C PHE A 99 -7.30 -4.04 7.19
N MET A 100 -8.11 -4.54 6.26
CA MET A 100 -8.79 -5.84 6.44
C MET A 100 -7.80 -6.99 6.56
N ILE A 101 -6.77 -7.01 5.73
CA ILE A 101 -5.68 -8.00 5.83
C ILE A 101 -4.80 -7.67 7.05
N GLY A 102 -4.54 -6.37 7.30
CA GLY A 102 -3.81 -5.91 8.48
C GLY A 102 -4.44 -6.39 9.79
N TYR A 103 -5.77 -6.34 9.89
CA TYR A 103 -6.52 -6.85 11.04
C TYR A 103 -6.25 -8.33 11.28
N LEU A 104 -6.33 -9.16 10.23
CA LEU A 104 -6.05 -10.58 10.31
C LEU A 104 -4.64 -10.84 10.85
N TYR A 105 -3.62 -10.20 10.27
CA TYR A 105 -2.25 -10.39 10.73
C TYR A 105 -2.00 -9.83 12.12
N ASN A 106 -2.43 -8.61 12.39
CA ASN A 106 -2.11 -7.95 13.66
C ASN A 106 -2.93 -8.49 14.82
N ARG A 107 -4.27 -8.46 14.71
CA ARG A 107 -5.16 -8.83 15.81
C ARG A 107 -5.29 -10.32 16.00
N ASP A 108 -5.47 -11.08 14.91
CA ASP A 108 -5.81 -12.50 15.03
C ASP A 108 -4.56 -13.40 15.04
N LEU A 109 -3.50 -13.01 14.32
CA LEU A 109 -2.26 -13.80 14.21
C LEU A 109 -1.10 -13.23 15.06
N GLY A 110 -1.22 -12.03 15.62
CA GLY A 110 -0.21 -11.43 16.50
C GLY A 110 1.08 -10.99 15.78
N TYR A 111 0.97 -10.47 14.56
CA TYR A 111 2.09 -9.93 13.79
C TYR A 111 2.21 -8.42 13.96
N ASN A 112 3.42 -7.90 13.92
CA ASN A 112 3.65 -6.53 13.49
C ASN A 112 3.21 -6.39 12.03
N ILE A 113 2.66 -5.24 11.66
CA ILE A 113 2.25 -5.00 10.26
C ILE A 113 2.82 -3.69 9.75
N LEU A 114 3.20 -3.69 8.47
CA LEU A 114 3.56 -2.51 7.71
C LEU A 114 2.82 -2.56 6.36
N LEU A 115 2.15 -1.47 6.02
CA LEU A 115 1.28 -1.35 4.85
C LEU A 115 1.75 -0.15 4.02
N PRO A 116 2.61 -0.35 3.01
CA PRO A 116 3.09 0.73 2.16
C PRO A 116 2.02 1.16 1.15
N ASP A 117 2.02 2.44 0.83
CA ASP A 117 1.45 2.96 -0.40
C ASP A 117 2.48 2.86 -1.53
N LEU A 118 2.12 2.23 -2.63
CA LEU A 118 2.98 2.15 -3.81
C LEU A 118 3.03 3.50 -4.54
N GLN A 119 4.02 3.67 -5.43
CA GLN A 119 4.20 4.94 -6.16
C GLN A 119 2.91 5.40 -6.84
N HIS A 120 2.64 6.71 -6.77
CA HIS A 120 1.48 7.39 -7.35
C HIS A 120 0.12 6.99 -6.74
N GLN A 121 0.11 6.31 -5.59
CA GLN A 121 -1.10 5.80 -4.93
C GLN A 121 -1.08 6.15 -3.44
N GLY A 122 -2.26 6.22 -2.80
CA GLY A 122 -2.37 6.66 -1.40
C GLY A 122 -1.75 8.02 -1.16
N GLU A 123 -0.86 8.10 -0.18
CA GLU A 123 -0.09 9.29 0.17
C GLU A 123 1.35 9.27 -0.40
N SER A 124 1.72 8.22 -1.14
CA SER A 124 3.00 8.15 -1.85
C SER A 124 3.00 9.03 -3.08
N GLU A 125 4.15 9.68 -3.31
CA GLU A 125 4.43 10.39 -4.55
C GLU A 125 4.81 9.42 -5.68
N GLY A 126 5.11 9.96 -6.84
CA GLY A 126 5.58 9.22 -8.00
C GLY A 126 4.97 9.71 -9.29
N PRO A 127 5.68 9.56 -10.43
CA PRO A 127 5.21 10.05 -11.72
C PRO A 127 4.07 9.21 -12.30
N ALA A 128 3.99 7.94 -11.92
CA ALA A 128 3.02 6.97 -12.45
C ALA A 128 3.01 5.70 -11.61
N ILE A 129 1.94 4.91 -11.72
CA ILE A 129 1.87 3.54 -11.19
C ILE A 129 2.89 2.67 -11.93
N GLN A 130 3.68 1.90 -11.20
CA GLN A 130 4.83 1.17 -11.72
C GLN A 130 4.54 -0.29 -12.08
N MET A 131 3.29 -0.74 -11.88
CA MET A 131 2.79 -2.09 -12.24
C MET A 131 3.65 -3.23 -11.69
N GLY A 132 4.18 -3.08 -10.45
CA GLY A 132 5.06 -4.05 -9.79
C GLY A 132 6.54 -3.95 -10.21
N TRP A 133 6.85 -3.36 -11.38
CA TRP A 133 8.21 -3.39 -11.93
C TRP A 133 9.24 -2.63 -11.09
N LYS A 134 8.97 -1.38 -10.72
CA LYS A 134 9.84 -0.60 -9.82
C LYS A 134 9.40 -0.72 -8.37
N ASP A 135 8.12 -0.91 -8.12
CA ASP A 135 7.54 -1.05 -6.78
C ASP A 135 8.22 -2.15 -5.97
N ARG A 136 8.71 -3.24 -6.61
CA ARG A 136 9.44 -4.31 -5.92
C ARG A 136 10.67 -3.82 -5.15
N TRP A 137 11.37 -2.79 -5.65
CA TRP A 137 12.52 -2.21 -4.97
C TRP A 137 12.10 -1.35 -3.78
N ASP A 138 10.99 -0.64 -3.92
CA ASP A 138 10.39 0.14 -2.84
C ASP A 138 9.86 -0.80 -1.74
N VAL A 139 9.25 -1.93 -2.11
CA VAL A 139 8.82 -2.96 -1.14
C VAL A 139 10.02 -3.56 -0.38
N LEU A 140 11.13 -3.86 -1.06
CA LEU A 140 12.36 -4.30 -0.40
C LEU A 140 12.90 -3.24 0.58
N GLN A 141 12.85 -1.96 0.22
CA GLN A 141 13.20 -0.88 1.13
C GLN A 141 12.27 -0.84 2.35
N TRP A 142 10.95 -0.99 2.14
CA TRP A 142 9.98 -1.07 3.22
C TRP A 142 10.20 -2.28 4.14
N MET A 143 10.64 -3.42 3.60
CA MET A 143 11.04 -4.57 4.44
C MET A 143 12.22 -4.24 5.35
N ASN A 144 13.21 -3.48 4.87
CA ASN A 144 14.32 -3.02 5.71
C ASN A 144 13.82 -2.03 6.79
N ILE A 145 12.97 -1.08 6.43
CA ILE A 145 12.34 -0.15 7.38
C ILE A 145 11.51 -0.91 8.43
N ALA A 146 10.80 -1.96 8.04
CA ALA A 146 10.08 -2.81 8.98
C ALA A 146 11.03 -3.48 10.00
N ASN A 147 12.22 -3.91 9.58
CA ASN A 147 13.25 -4.41 10.50
C ASN A 147 13.77 -3.31 11.45
N GLU A 148 13.97 -2.09 10.95
CA GLU A 148 14.39 -0.96 11.79
C GLU A 148 13.32 -0.61 12.84
N ILE A 149 12.02 -0.65 12.47
CA ILE A 149 10.91 -0.33 13.37
C ILE A 149 10.67 -1.45 14.40
N PHE A 150 10.68 -2.72 13.97
CA PHE A 150 10.23 -3.85 14.78
C PHE A 150 11.35 -4.76 15.29
N GLY A 151 12.60 -4.54 14.85
CA GLY A 151 13.79 -5.30 15.23
C GLY A 151 14.36 -6.15 14.11
N ASP A 152 15.68 -6.28 14.07
CA ASP A 152 16.48 -6.84 12.97
C ASP A 152 16.30 -8.36 12.72
N SER A 153 15.60 -9.08 13.58
CA SER A 153 15.43 -10.54 13.49
C SER A 153 14.00 -10.98 13.25
N THR A 154 13.17 -10.15 12.58
CA THR A 154 11.78 -10.51 12.33
C THR A 154 11.65 -11.63 11.29
N GLN A 155 10.74 -12.58 11.59
CA GLN A 155 10.25 -13.52 10.60
C GLN A 155 9.24 -12.78 9.71
N MET A 156 9.66 -12.42 8.50
CA MET A 156 8.88 -11.56 7.64
C MET A 156 8.04 -12.34 6.63
N VAL A 157 6.79 -11.92 6.47
CA VAL A 157 5.87 -12.35 5.43
C VAL A 157 5.57 -11.15 4.54
N VAL A 158 5.59 -11.32 3.23
CA VAL A 158 5.06 -10.34 2.27
C VAL A 158 3.74 -10.86 1.73
N HIS A 159 2.68 -10.08 1.90
CA HIS A 159 1.33 -10.41 1.41
C HIS A 159 0.92 -9.39 0.36
N GLY A 160 0.96 -9.78 -0.90
CA GLY A 160 0.57 -8.91 -2.01
C GLY A 160 -0.80 -9.24 -2.57
N ILE A 161 -1.59 -8.23 -2.90
CA ILE A 161 -2.88 -8.34 -3.58
C ILE A 161 -2.75 -7.87 -5.02
N SER A 162 -3.12 -8.72 -6.00
CA SER A 162 -3.10 -8.37 -7.44
C SER A 162 -1.71 -7.84 -7.86
N MET A 163 -1.61 -6.60 -8.33
CA MET A 163 -0.35 -5.94 -8.68
C MET A 163 0.68 -5.99 -7.54
N GLY A 164 0.26 -5.90 -6.28
CA GLY A 164 1.15 -6.00 -5.13
C GLY A 164 1.78 -7.38 -4.94
N GLY A 165 1.27 -8.40 -5.62
CA GLY A 165 1.82 -9.78 -5.62
C GLY A 165 2.64 -10.12 -6.86
N ALA A 166 2.90 -9.15 -7.75
CA ALA A 166 3.61 -9.35 -9.02
C ALA A 166 5.14 -9.33 -8.88
#